data_122dd3a058bfd5715f754a2039548359
#
_entry.id   122dd3a058bfd5715f754a2039548359
#
_cell.length_a   1.000
_cell.length_b   1.000
_cell.length_c   1.000
_cell.angle_alpha   90.00
_cell.angle_beta   90.00
_cell.angle_gamma   90.00
#
_symmetry.space_group_name_H-M   'P 1'
#
loop_
_entity.id
_entity.type
_entity.pdbx_description
1 polymer ?
#
loop_
_entity_poly.entity_id
_entity_poly.type
_entity_poly.pdbx_seq_one_letter_code
_entity_poly.pdbx_strand_id
1 'polypeptide(L)'
;MKKQTRGYLILGILALLVSVTAFAVPTEKAGAFWIAYVFTLAAIAAQIGIWKAAFGKEDGLRSRFLGLPVIHIGVVYLVLQLIAFTVFLFTPAAPAWSAVIACALIAGISAVCMISADTGRGEIERVEAKVQEKVFYLKSLQVDAELLARQEADPETRAQLEKLAEKLRFSDPMSHPQLSGLESALSAKIAELKTAPEKQPLIQEANALLEERNAKCKILK
;
A
#
# COMPACT_ATOMS: atom_id res chain seq x y z
N MET A 1 -22.94 10.88 -10.94
CA MET A 1 -22.86 10.44 -9.54
C MET A 1 -21.45 9.94 -9.27
N LYS A 2 -20.77 10.47 -8.24
CA LYS A 2 -19.44 10.01 -7.82
C LYS A 2 -19.50 8.53 -7.45
N LYS A 3 -18.46 7.73 -7.76
CA LYS A 3 -18.43 6.28 -7.48
C LYS A 3 -18.77 5.94 -6.02
N GLN A 4 -18.40 6.79 -5.08
CA GLN A 4 -18.70 6.65 -3.64
C GLN A 4 -20.19 6.72 -3.32
N THR A 5 -20.97 7.59 -4.00
CA THR A 5 -22.39 7.74 -3.77
C THR A 5 -23.18 6.46 -4.11
N ARG A 6 -22.75 5.72 -5.13
CA ARG A 6 -23.36 4.43 -5.52
C ARG A 6 -23.15 3.36 -4.44
N GLY A 7 -21.99 3.32 -3.81
CA GLY A 7 -21.69 2.40 -2.72
C GLY A 7 -22.59 2.64 -1.50
N TYR A 8 -22.78 3.88 -1.10
CA TYR A 8 -23.66 4.22 0.03
C TYR A 8 -25.11 3.91 -0.26
N LEU A 9 -25.58 4.07 -1.51
CA LEU A 9 -26.93 3.66 -1.91
C LEU A 9 -27.12 2.14 -1.80
N ILE A 10 -26.14 1.34 -2.20
CA ILE A 10 -26.19 -0.13 -2.07
C ILE A 10 -26.31 -0.53 -0.60
N LEU A 11 -25.52 0.08 0.31
CA LEU A 11 -25.60 -0.20 1.74
C LEU A 11 -26.97 0.23 2.33
N GLY A 12 -27.51 1.36 1.89
CA GLY A 12 -28.84 1.80 2.29
C GLY A 12 -29.96 0.83 1.83
N ILE A 13 -29.89 0.36 0.58
CA ILE A 13 -30.81 -0.64 0.07
C ILE A 13 -30.68 -1.96 0.85
N LEU A 14 -29.46 -2.39 1.16
CA LEU A 14 -29.24 -3.60 1.95
C LEU A 14 -29.81 -3.49 3.36
N ALA A 15 -29.62 -2.36 4.04
CA ALA A 15 -30.19 -2.11 5.36
C ALA A 15 -31.73 -2.13 5.32
N LEU A 16 -32.32 -1.56 4.27
CA LEU A 16 -33.76 -1.57 4.06
C LEU A 16 -34.27 -3.00 3.81
N LEU A 17 -33.60 -3.78 2.96
CA LEU A 17 -33.96 -5.17 2.69
C LEU A 17 -33.90 -6.05 3.95
N VAL A 18 -32.83 -5.89 4.76
CA VAL A 18 -32.69 -6.59 6.04
C VAL A 18 -33.81 -6.20 6.98
N SER A 19 -34.18 -4.93 7.06
CA SER A 19 -35.27 -4.47 7.92
C SER A 19 -36.65 -4.98 7.44
N VAL A 20 -36.90 -4.94 6.14
CA VAL A 20 -38.15 -5.48 5.56
C VAL A 20 -38.27 -6.98 5.86
N THR A 21 -37.21 -7.76 5.61
CA THR A 21 -37.21 -9.21 5.94
C THR A 21 -37.38 -9.47 7.43
N ALA A 22 -36.69 -8.67 8.29
CA ALA A 22 -36.81 -8.78 9.73
C ALA A 22 -38.24 -8.66 10.24
N PHE A 23 -39.02 -7.76 9.67
CA PHE A 23 -40.38 -7.48 10.15
C PHE A 23 -41.49 -8.16 9.34
N ALA A 24 -41.23 -8.49 8.07
CA ALA A 24 -42.21 -9.20 7.22
C ALA A 24 -42.33 -10.69 7.56
N VAL A 25 -41.27 -11.32 8.05
CA VAL A 25 -41.28 -12.74 8.42
C VAL A 25 -42.06 -12.92 9.73
N PRO A 26 -43.10 -13.77 9.77
CA PRO A 26 -43.98 -13.95 10.93
C PRO A 26 -43.37 -14.92 11.97
N THR A 27 -42.20 -14.55 12.53
CA THR A 27 -41.51 -15.26 13.60
C THR A 27 -41.60 -14.47 14.89
N GLU A 28 -41.55 -15.15 16.04
CA GLU A 28 -41.42 -14.47 17.34
C GLU A 28 -40.12 -13.69 17.46
N LYS A 29 -40.21 -12.41 17.83
CA LYS A 29 -39.05 -11.53 17.95
C LYS A 29 -38.45 -11.61 19.35
N ALA A 30 -37.78 -12.72 19.64
CA ALA A 30 -37.09 -12.96 20.92
C ALA A 30 -35.83 -12.08 21.10
N GLY A 31 -35.24 -12.09 22.30
CA GLY A 31 -34.06 -11.29 22.60
C GLY A 31 -32.87 -11.56 21.67
N ALA A 32 -32.65 -12.81 21.25
CA ALA A 32 -31.62 -13.20 20.30
C ALA A 32 -31.78 -12.53 18.94
N PHE A 33 -33.01 -12.40 18.46
CA PHE A 33 -33.34 -11.69 17.20
C PHE A 33 -32.92 -10.22 17.25
N TRP A 34 -33.29 -9.51 18.34
CA TRP A 34 -32.95 -8.08 18.44
C TRP A 34 -31.49 -7.85 18.50
N ILE A 35 -30.72 -8.69 19.22
CA ILE A 35 -29.26 -8.64 19.27
C ILE A 35 -28.66 -8.83 17.88
N ALA A 36 -29.06 -9.90 17.18
CA ALA A 36 -28.55 -10.18 15.84
C ALA A 36 -28.91 -9.07 14.83
N TYR A 37 -30.12 -8.49 14.93
CA TYR A 37 -30.56 -7.38 14.09
C TYR A 37 -29.70 -6.12 14.29
N VAL A 38 -29.46 -5.72 15.54
CA VAL A 38 -28.62 -4.56 15.87
C VAL A 38 -27.19 -4.77 15.38
N PHE A 39 -26.60 -5.95 15.62
CA PHE A 39 -25.26 -6.26 15.12
C PHE A 39 -25.19 -6.24 13.59
N THR A 40 -26.26 -6.66 12.91
CA THR A 40 -26.31 -6.63 11.43
C THR A 40 -26.36 -5.20 10.89
N LEU A 41 -27.17 -4.34 11.49
CA LEU A 41 -27.19 -2.92 11.11
C LEU A 41 -25.85 -2.25 11.40
N ALA A 42 -25.22 -2.57 12.53
CA ALA A 42 -23.88 -2.09 12.86
C ALA A 42 -22.83 -2.60 11.85
N ALA A 43 -22.93 -3.86 11.39
CA ALA A 43 -22.05 -4.42 10.37
C ALA A 43 -22.20 -3.69 9.03
N ILE A 44 -23.43 -3.38 8.60
CA ILE A 44 -23.69 -2.60 7.39
C ILE A 44 -23.10 -1.17 7.53
N ALA A 45 -23.29 -0.53 8.68
CA ALA A 45 -22.72 0.79 8.94
C ALA A 45 -21.17 0.77 8.95
N ALA A 46 -20.58 -0.28 9.53
CA ALA A 46 -19.12 -0.47 9.56
C ALA A 46 -18.51 -0.55 8.14
N GLN A 47 -19.25 -1.05 7.13
CA GLN A 47 -18.77 -1.05 5.74
C GLN A 47 -18.40 0.35 5.22
N ILE A 48 -19.08 1.39 5.70
CA ILE A 48 -18.77 2.78 5.33
C ILE A 48 -17.33 3.14 5.79
N GLY A 49 -17.00 2.76 7.03
CA GLY A 49 -15.66 2.97 7.59
C GLY A 49 -14.60 2.14 6.87
N ILE A 50 -14.87 0.87 6.60
CA ILE A 50 -13.99 -0.05 5.90
C ILE A 50 -13.68 0.47 4.49
N TRP A 51 -14.68 0.94 3.75
CA TRP A 51 -14.48 1.48 2.41
C TRP A 51 -13.70 2.80 2.43
N LYS A 52 -13.93 3.66 3.43
CA LYS A 52 -13.14 4.88 3.61
C LYS A 52 -11.68 4.54 3.92
N ALA A 53 -11.42 3.58 4.80
CA ALA A 53 -10.06 3.14 5.12
C ALA A 53 -9.35 2.51 3.93
N ALA A 54 -10.07 1.69 3.13
CA ALA A 54 -9.51 1.01 1.96
C ALA A 54 -9.21 1.94 0.79
N PHE A 55 -10.04 2.97 0.55
CA PHE A 55 -9.95 3.87 -0.61
C PHE A 55 -9.55 5.31 -0.25
N GLY A 56 -9.38 5.63 1.03
CA GLY A 56 -9.18 6.99 1.50
C GLY A 56 -7.77 7.55 1.29
N LYS A 57 -6.78 6.72 0.99
CA LYS A 57 -5.44 7.17 0.62
C LYS A 57 -5.38 7.38 -0.90
N GLU A 58 -5.14 8.60 -1.35
CA GLU A 58 -5.12 9.01 -2.77
C GLU A 58 -3.88 8.51 -3.55
N ASP A 59 -2.97 7.79 -2.92
CA ASP A 59 -1.70 7.39 -3.49
C ASP A 59 -1.82 6.13 -4.36
N GLY A 60 -1.88 6.36 -5.68
CA GLY A 60 -1.54 5.43 -6.74
C GLY A 60 -2.40 4.16 -6.88
N LEU A 61 -2.28 3.52 -8.04
CA LEU A 61 -2.95 2.24 -8.36
C LEU A 61 -2.54 1.11 -7.40
N ARG A 62 -1.27 1.09 -6.95
CA ARG A 62 -0.74 0.06 -6.02
C ARG A 62 -1.36 0.14 -4.62
N SER A 63 -1.53 1.34 -4.06
CA SER A 63 -2.19 1.52 -2.76
C SER A 63 -3.65 1.01 -2.78
N ARG A 64 -4.32 1.10 -3.94
CA ARG A 64 -5.67 0.53 -4.13
C ARG A 64 -5.66 -1.00 -4.13
N PHE A 65 -4.64 -1.64 -4.72
CA PHE A 65 -4.51 -3.11 -4.68
C PHE A 65 -4.26 -3.62 -3.26
N LEU A 66 -3.47 -2.92 -2.45
CA LEU A 66 -3.23 -3.28 -1.05
C LEU A 66 -4.46 -3.08 -0.15
N GLY A 67 -5.45 -2.28 -0.57
CA GLY A 67 -6.74 -2.15 0.09
C GLY A 67 -7.73 -3.30 -0.18
N LEU A 68 -7.49 -4.13 -1.20
CA LEU A 68 -8.38 -5.24 -1.55
C LEU A 68 -8.54 -6.28 -0.43
N PRO A 69 -7.49 -6.72 0.30
CA PRO A 69 -7.65 -7.65 1.42
C PRO A 69 -8.61 -7.13 2.50
N VAL A 70 -8.51 -5.86 2.87
CA VAL A 70 -9.38 -5.24 3.89
C VAL A 70 -10.85 -5.23 3.42
N ILE A 71 -11.10 -4.95 2.14
CA ILE A 71 -12.45 -4.99 1.56
C ILE A 71 -13.01 -6.42 1.58
N HIS A 72 -12.20 -7.42 1.21
CA HIS A 72 -12.63 -8.82 1.24
C HIS A 72 -13.00 -9.27 2.64
N ILE A 73 -12.18 -8.94 3.65
CA ILE A 73 -12.48 -9.23 5.06
C ILE A 73 -13.78 -8.53 5.47
N GLY A 74 -14.00 -7.27 5.07
CA GLY A 74 -15.24 -6.55 5.32
C GLY A 74 -16.47 -7.21 4.71
N VAL A 75 -16.37 -7.68 3.47
CA VAL A 75 -17.48 -8.39 2.80
C VAL A 75 -17.76 -9.74 3.48
N VAL A 76 -16.73 -10.51 3.81
CA VAL A 76 -16.85 -11.78 4.54
C VAL A 76 -17.51 -11.55 5.89
N TYR A 77 -17.09 -10.52 6.64
CA TYR A 77 -17.75 -10.12 7.89
C TYR A 77 -19.24 -9.88 7.72
N LEU A 78 -19.62 -9.08 6.70
CA LEU A 78 -21.02 -8.76 6.42
C LEU A 78 -21.83 -10.02 6.06
N VAL A 79 -21.28 -10.91 5.24
CA VAL A 79 -21.93 -12.17 4.86
C VAL A 79 -22.15 -13.07 6.08
N LEU A 80 -21.12 -13.24 6.91
CA LEU A 80 -21.23 -14.04 8.15
C LEU A 80 -22.26 -13.46 9.11
N GLN A 81 -22.32 -12.13 9.22
CA GLN A 81 -23.31 -11.46 10.08
C GLN A 81 -24.74 -11.62 9.55
N LEU A 82 -24.93 -11.57 8.21
CA LEU A 82 -26.23 -11.83 7.59
C LEU A 82 -26.67 -13.29 7.80
N ILE A 83 -25.76 -14.24 7.72
CA ILE A 83 -26.03 -15.66 8.03
C ILE A 83 -26.46 -15.79 9.50
N ALA A 84 -25.71 -15.21 10.44
CA ALA A 84 -26.06 -15.23 11.86
C ALA A 84 -27.44 -14.61 12.11
N PHE A 85 -27.72 -13.47 11.50
CA PHE A 85 -29.03 -12.83 11.58
C PHE A 85 -30.15 -13.76 11.08
N THR A 86 -29.96 -14.41 9.92
CA THR A 86 -30.95 -15.35 9.35
C THR A 86 -31.16 -16.53 10.28
N VAL A 87 -30.09 -17.09 10.88
CA VAL A 87 -30.23 -18.19 11.85
C VAL A 87 -31.07 -17.77 13.04
N PHE A 88 -30.77 -16.61 13.67
CA PHE A 88 -31.53 -16.14 14.84
C PHE A 88 -32.92 -15.64 14.50
N LEU A 89 -33.19 -15.26 13.25
CA LEU A 89 -34.57 -14.96 12.78
C LEU A 89 -35.46 -16.20 12.78
N PHE A 90 -34.90 -17.38 12.41
CA PHE A 90 -35.65 -18.64 12.32
C PHE A 90 -35.52 -19.54 13.55
N THR A 91 -34.75 -19.15 14.56
CA THR A 91 -34.57 -19.87 15.83
C THR A 91 -35.00 -19.04 17.04
N PRO A 92 -36.31 -18.75 17.21
CA PRO A 92 -36.76 -17.89 18.33
C PRO A 92 -36.52 -18.50 19.70
N ALA A 93 -36.37 -19.83 19.81
CA ALA A 93 -36.00 -20.51 21.04
C ALA A 93 -34.55 -20.33 21.48
N ALA A 94 -33.70 -19.72 20.65
CA ALA A 94 -32.30 -19.49 21.00
C ALA A 94 -32.17 -18.47 22.15
N PRO A 95 -31.34 -18.76 23.18
CA PRO A 95 -31.14 -17.84 24.28
C PRO A 95 -30.38 -16.59 23.82
N ALA A 96 -30.71 -15.43 24.38
CA ALA A 96 -30.10 -14.14 23.99
C ALA A 96 -28.57 -14.11 24.09
N TRP A 97 -28.01 -14.78 25.11
CA TRP A 97 -26.56 -14.85 25.29
C TRP A 97 -25.84 -15.53 24.11
N SER A 98 -26.47 -16.52 23.45
CA SER A 98 -25.86 -17.19 22.28
C SER A 98 -25.72 -16.26 21.10
N ALA A 99 -26.69 -15.37 20.87
CA ALA A 99 -26.61 -14.36 19.84
C ALA A 99 -25.50 -13.32 20.14
N VAL A 100 -25.36 -12.90 21.42
CA VAL A 100 -24.27 -12.00 21.82
C VAL A 100 -22.91 -12.62 21.53
N ILE A 101 -22.70 -13.86 21.96
CA ILE A 101 -21.41 -14.54 21.77
C ILE A 101 -21.12 -14.73 20.27
N ALA A 102 -22.07 -15.24 19.49
CA ALA A 102 -21.86 -15.48 18.06
C ALA A 102 -21.54 -14.19 17.30
N CYS A 103 -22.34 -13.14 17.47
CA CYS A 103 -22.13 -11.87 16.80
C CYS A 103 -20.84 -11.16 17.27
N ALA A 104 -20.51 -11.23 18.57
CA ALA A 104 -19.29 -10.65 19.11
C ALA A 104 -18.04 -11.38 18.61
N LEU A 105 -18.07 -12.71 18.50
CA LEU A 105 -16.98 -13.49 17.91
C LEU A 105 -16.77 -13.14 16.42
N ILE A 106 -17.84 -13.10 15.64
CA ILE A 106 -17.77 -12.72 14.22
C ILE A 106 -17.18 -11.32 14.08
N ALA A 107 -17.65 -10.35 14.86
CA ALA A 107 -17.15 -8.98 14.83
C ALA A 107 -15.67 -8.88 15.30
N GLY A 108 -15.35 -9.55 16.42
CA GLY A 108 -14.01 -9.53 17.02
C GLY A 108 -12.95 -10.16 16.12
N ILE A 109 -13.22 -11.36 15.58
CA ILE A 109 -12.30 -12.03 14.64
C ILE A 109 -12.10 -11.18 13.40
N SER A 110 -13.18 -10.63 12.83
CA SER A 110 -13.10 -9.76 11.65
C SER A 110 -12.31 -8.49 11.92
N ALA A 111 -12.46 -7.89 13.10
CA ALA A 111 -11.70 -6.71 13.50
C ALA A 111 -10.19 -7.02 13.62
N VAL A 112 -9.82 -8.14 14.25
CA VAL A 112 -8.41 -8.58 14.32
C VAL A 112 -7.84 -8.81 12.94
N CYS A 113 -8.56 -9.50 12.06
CA CYS A 113 -8.13 -9.71 10.67
C CYS A 113 -7.94 -8.38 9.89
N MET A 114 -8.84 -7.41 10.08
CA MET A 114 -8.74 -6.10 9.44
C MET A 114 -7.52 -5.30 9.94
N ILE A 115 -7.29 -5.29 11.25
CA ILE A 115 -6.13 -4.61 11.84
C ILE A 115 -4.83 -5.25 11.34
N SER A 116 -4.76 -6.58 11.30
CA SER A 116 -3.60 -7.31 10.78
C SER A 116 -3.33 -7.01 9.31
N ALA A 117 -4.38 -6.93 8.49
CA ALA A 117 -4.26 -6.61 7.07
C ALA A 117 -3.82 -5.15 6.85
N ASP A 118 -4.31 -4.20 7.63
CA ASP A 118 -3.91 -2.78 7.54
C ASP A 118 -2.48 -2.56 8.01
N THR A 119 -2.05 -3.25 9.07
CA THR A 119 -0.66 -3.22 9.54
C THR A 119 0.31 -3.76 8.49
N GLY A 120 -0.02 -4.92 7.87
CA GLY A 120 0.76 -5.49 6.78
C GLY A 120 0.87 -4.55 5.57
N ARG A 121 -0.21 -3.84 5.24
CA ARG A 121 -0.22 -2.79 4.21
C ARG A 121 0.76 -1.66 4.52
N GLY A 122 0.76 -1.17 5.75
CA GLY A 122 1.64 -0.07 6.18
C GLY A 122 3.13 -0.43 6.04
N GLU A 123 3.52 -1.66 6.37
CA GLU A 123 4.91 -2.12 6.19
C GLU A 123 5.30 -2.25 4.72
N ILE A 124 4.42 -2.75 3.85
CA ILE A 124 4.68 -2.85 2.41
C ILE A 124 4.85 -1.45 1.81
N GLU A 125 3.97 -0.49 2.12
CA GLU A 125 4.06 0.90 1.66
C GLU A 125 5.37 1.55 2.13
N ARG A 126 5.79 1.30 3.38
CA ARG A 126 7.04 1.82 3.94
C ARG A 126 8.29 1.25 3.26
N VAL A 127 8.30 -0.05 2.98
CA VAL A 127 9.41 -0.71 2.27
C VAL A 127 9.47 -0.21 0.83
N GLU A 128 8.33 -0.10 0.14
CA GLU A 128 8.27 0.42 -1.23
C GLU A 128 8.77 1.88 -1.33
N ALA A 129 8.36 2.75 -0.39
CA ALA A 129 8.83 4.13 -0.36
C ALA A 129 10.37 4.21 -0.24
N LYS A 130 10.96 3.40 0.65
CA LYS A 130 12.42 3.31 0.78
C LYS A 130 13.11 2.78 -0.49
N VAL A 131 12.50 1.81 -1.16
CA VAL A 131 13.04 1.27 -2.42
C VAL A 131 12.94 2.32 -3.53
N GLN A 132 11.83 3.03 -3.63
CA GLN A 132 11.66 4.10 -4.62
C GLN A 132 12.66 5.25 -4.43
N GLU A 133 12.91 5.66 -3.19
CA GLU A 133 13.91 6.69 -2.87
C GLU A 133 15.30 6.28 -3.36
N LYS A 134 15.70 5.02 -3.10
CA LYS A 134 16.97 4.47 -3.53
C LYS A 134 17.11 4.36 -5.05
N VAL A 135 16.03 3.89 -5.71
CA VAL A 135 15.99 3.82 -7.17
C VAL A 135 16.02 5.22 -7.79
N PHE A 136 15.34 6.18 -7.18
CA PHE A 136 15.34 7.57 -7.64
C PHE A 136 16.75 8.18 -7.57
N TYR A 137 17.50 7.89 -6.51
CA TYR A 137 18.88 8.37 -6.33
C TYR A 137 19.76 8.02 -7.53
N LEU A 138 19.88 6.73 -7.88
CA LEU A 138 20.72 6.31 -9.03
C LEU A 138 20.18 6.81 -10.36
N LYS A 139 18.85 6.85 -10.55
CA LYS A 139 18.24 7.41 -11.74
C LYS A 139 18.51 8.89 -11.91
N SER A 140 18.53 9.67 -10.83
CA SER A 140 18.85 11.10 -10.90
C SER A 140 20.30 11.32 -11.33
N LEU A 141 21.24 10.54 -10.79
CA LEU A 141 22.64 10.60 -11.22
C LEU A 141 22.84 10.16 -12.68
N GLN A 142 22.11 9.14 -13.14
CA GLN A 142 22.10 8.73 -14.54
C GLN A 142 21.63 9.87 -15.45
N VAL A 143 20.49 10.51 -15.12
CA VAL A 143 19.95 11.63 -15.91
C VAL A 143 20.94 12.80 -15.93
N ASP A 144 21.56 13.12 -14.78
CA ASP A 144 22.57 14.15 -14.71
C ASP A 144 23.78 13.84 -15.64
N ALA A 145 24.28 12.61 -15.63
CA ALA A 145 25.37 12.19 -16.51
C ALA A 145 24.96 12.21 -17.99
N GLU A 146 23.73 11.79 -18.34
CA GLU A 146 23.21 11.87 -19.71
C GLU A 146 23.08 13.32 -20.20
N LEU A 147 22.61 14.23 -19.34
CA LEU A 147 22.49 15.65 -19.70
C LEU A 147 23.88 16.27 -19.91
N LEU A 148 24.86 15.95 -19.07
CA LEU A 148 26.24 16.38 -19.24
C LEU A 148 26.84 15.87 -20.56
N ALA A 149 26.60 14.60 -20.90
CA ALA A 149 27.04 14.04 -22.18
C ALA A 149 26.46 14.75 -23.39
N ARG A 150 25.18 15.13 -23.34
CA ARG A 150 24.50 15.87 -24.42
C ARG A 150 25.03 17.30 -24.60
N GLN A 151 25.50 17.91 -23.51
CA GLN A 151 26.02 19.30 -23.52
C GLN A 151 27.52 19.35 -23.87
N GLU A 152 28.23 18.21 -23.82
CA GLU A 152 29.66 18.15 -24.06
C GLU A 152 29.98 18.22 -25.54
N ALA A 153 30.93 19.14 -25.87
CA ALA A 153 31.37 19.36 -27.23
C ALA A 153 32.51 18.40 -27.66
N ASP A 154 33.34 18.01 -26.70
CA ASP A 154 34.44 17.09 -26.97
C ASP A 154 33.94 15.65 -27.12
N PRO A 155 34.16 15.00 -28.27
CA PRO A 155 33.66 13.65 -28.53
C PRO A 155 34.21 12.58 -27.56
N GLU A 156 35.41 12.72 -27.07
CA GLU A 156 36.05 11.77 -26.17
C GLU A 156 35.42 11.85 -24.79
N THR A 157 35.35 13.04 -24.22
CA THR A 157 34.72 13.32 -22.92
C THR A 157 33.23 12.94 -22.93
N ARG A 158 32.54 13.23 -24.05
CA ARG A 158 31.13 12.81 -24.26
C ARG A 158 30.98 11.31 -24.19
N ALA A 159 31.81 10.52 -24.88
CA ALA A 159 31.77 9.08 -24.87
C ALA A 159 32.03 8.50 -23.47
N GLN A 160 32.91 9.15 -22.68
CA GLN A 160 33.16 8.76 -21.28
C GLN A 160 31.96 9.04 -20.37
N LEU A 161 31.25 10.16 -20.54
CA LEU A 161 30.03 10.49 -19.81
C LEU A 161 28.86 9.54 -20.18
N GLU A 162 28.72 9.16 -21.43
CA GLU A 162 27.75 8.17 -21.88
C GLU A 162 28.01 6.80 -21.23
N LYS A 163 29.27 6.37 -21.14
CA LYS A 163 29.67 5.15 -20.44
C LYS A 163 29.36 5.21 -18.93
N LEU A 164 29.61 6.36 -18.30
CA LEU A 164 29.27 6.57 -16.89
C LEU A 164 27.76 6.47 -16.67
N ALA A 165 26.96 7.09 -17.53
CA ALA A 165 25.51 7.03 -17.48
C ALA A 165 25.00 5.58 -17.66
N GLU A 166 25.60 4.83 -18.58
CA GLU A 166 25.28 3.43 -18.80
C GLU A 166 25.61 2.55 -17.57
N LYS A 167 26.79 2.76 -16.96
CA LYS A 167 27.17 2.07 -15.71
C LYS A 167 26.20 2.38 -14.57
N LEU A 168 25.77 3.64 -14.42
CA LEU A 168 24.77 4.06 -13.43
C LEU A 168 23.43 3.35 -13.67
N ARG A 169 23.01 3.24 -14.93
CA ARG A 169 21.76 2.55 -15.33
C ARG A 169 21.74 1.08 -14.93
N PHE A 170 22.87 0.39 -15.06
CA PHE A 170 22.99 -1.04 -14.73
C PHE A 170 23.47 -1.31 -13.30
N SER A 171 23.70 -0.27 -12.50
CA SER A 171 24.07 -0.39 -11.10
C SER A 171 22.88 -0.86 -10.25
N ASP A 172 23.17 -1.64 -9.21
CA ASP A 172 22.17 -2.11 -8.27
C ASP A 172 21.52 -0.92 -7.53
N PRO A 173 20.21 -0.72 -7.60
CA PRO A 173 19.54 0.37 -6.91
C PRO A 173 19.53 0.22 -5.39
N MET A 174 19.84 -0.97 -4.86
CA MET A 174 19.86 -1.20 -3.42
C MET A 174 21.00 -0.44 -2.77
N SER A 175 20.71 0.30 -1.73
CA SER A 175 21.67 1.03 -0.90
C SER A 175 21.66 0.48 0.53
N HIS A 176 22.79 0.57 1.20
CA HIS A 176 22.96 0.20 2.61
C HIS A 176 23.50 1.41 3.38
N PRO A 177 23.16 1.60 4.68
CA PRO A 177 23.68 2.73 5.47
C PRO A 177 25.21 2.88 5.42
N GLN A 178 25.95 1.78 5.29
CA GLN A 178 27.41 1.78 5.16
C GLN A 178 27.90 2.33 3.82
N LEU A 179 27.05 2.45 2.80
CA LEU A 179 27.37 3.00 1.49
C LEU A 179 27.08 4.50 1.39
N SER A 180 26.43 5.10 2.38
CA SER A 180 26.01 6.52 2.34
C SER A 180 27.16 7.49 2.08
N GLY A 181 28.34 7.22 2.63
CA GLY A 181 29.52 8.04 2.38
C GLY A 181 29.99 7.98 0.92
N LEU A 182 30.01 6.79 0.32
CA LEU A 182 30.37 6.61 -1.10
C LEU A 182 29.31 7.22 -2.02
N GLU A 183 28.06 7.07 -1.69
CA GLU A 183 26.94 7.63 -2.45
C GLU A 183 26.95 9.17 -2.40
N SER A 184 27.26 9.77 -1.25
CA SER A 184 27.44 11.21 -1.12
C SER A 184 28.64 11.72 -1.91
N ALA A 185 29.79 11.01 -1.87
CA ALA A 185 30.98 11.36 -2.63
C ALA A 185 30.72 11.27 -4.15
N LEU A 186 30.01 10.22 -4.61
CA LEU A 186 29.62 10.06 -6.01
C LEU A 186 28.70 11.20 -6.48
N SER A 187 27.69 11.57 -5.67
CA SER A 187 26.82 12.71 -5.97
C SER A 187 27.60 14.02 -6.07
N ALA A 188 28.51 14.26 -5.16
CA ALA A 188 29.33 15.45 -5.17
C ALA A 188 30.21 15.53 -6.45
N LYS A 189 30.82 14.41 -6.88
CA LYS A 189 31.63 14.37 -8.10
C LYS A 189 30.79 14.61 -9.36
N ILE A 190 29.59 14.06 -9.45
CA ILE A 190 28.68 14.32 -10.59
C ILE A 190 28.19 15.78 -10.57
N ALA A 191 27.97 16.36 -9.40
CA ALA A 191 27.62 17.78 -9.31
C ALA A 191 28.83 18.69 -9.72
N GLU A 192 30.05 18.34 -9.34
CA GLU A 192 31.26 19.06 -9.72
C GLU A 192 31.50 19.05 -11.24
N LEU A 193 31.16 17.95 -11.93
CA LEU A 193 31.21 17.83 -13.39
C LEU A 193 30.35 18.88 -14.13
N LYS A 194 29.32 19.45 -13.49
CA LYS A 194 28.46 20.49 -14.10
C LYS A 194 29.19 21.81 -14.30
N THR A 195 30.19 22.11 -13.49
CA THR A 195 30.90 23.40 -13.46
C THR A 195 32.40 23.31 -13.78
N ALA A 196 32.97 22.11 -13.77
CA ALA A 196 34.38 21.91 -13.95
C ALA A 196 34.82 22.21 -15.40
N PRO A 197 35.93 22.93 -15.61
CA PRO A 197 36.54 23.16 -16.92
C PRO A 197 37.19 21.90 -17.49
N GLU A 198 37.75 21.07 -16.63
CA GLU A 198 38.40 19.81 -17.00
C GLU A 198 37.59 18.65 -16.39
N LYS A 199 36.91 17.86 -17.23
CA LYS A 199 35.96 16.83 -16.81
C LYS A 199 36.53 15.42 -16.73
N GLN A 200 37.59 15.14 -17.52
CA GLN A 200 38.15 13.78 -17.62
C GLN A 200 38.58 13.17 -16.27
N PRO A 201 39.36 13.87 -15.40
CA PRO A 201 39.75 13.30 -14.12
C PRO A 201 38.57 13.03 -13.19
N LEU A 202 37.57 13.92 -13.19
CA LEU A 202 36.38 13.79 -12.38
C LEU A 202 35.50 12.61 -12.84
N ILE A 203 35.43 12.34 -14.15
CA ILE A 203 34.71 11.16 -14.69
C ILE A 203 35.38 9.87 -14.25
N GLN A 204 36.73 9.84 -14.22
CA GLN A 204 37.50 8.68 -13.74
C GLN A 204 37.27 8.45 -12.23
N GLU A 205 37.30 9.51 -11.41
CA GLU A 205 36.99 9.43 -9.99
C GLU A 205 35.53 8.97 -9.74
N ALA A 206 34.53 9.49 -10.48
CA ALA A 206 33.16 9.08 -10.39
C ALA A 206 32.99 7.61 -10.77
N ASN A 207 33.65 7.12 -11.82
CA ASN A 207 33.67 5.72 -12.20
C ASN A 207 34.26 4.83 -11.10
N ALA A 208 35.38 5.22 -10.49
CA ALA A 208 36.02 4.47 -9.41
C ALA A 208 35.09 4.36 -8.18
N LEU A 209 34.48 5.47 -7.78
CA LEU A 209 33.48 5.49 -6.68
C LEU A 209 32.28 4.60 -6.97
N LEU A 210 31.78 4.60 -8.20
CA LEU A 210 30.66 3.77 -8.62
C LEU A 210 31.02 2.28 -8.59
N GLU A 211 32.21 1.91 -9.05
CA GLU A 211 32.71 0.54 -9.03
C GLU A 211 32.92 0.05 -7.59
N GLU A 212 33.50 0.87 -6.73
CA GLU A 212 33.66 0.57 -5.31
C GLU A 212 32.30 0.39 -4.62
N ARG A 213 31.36 1.31 -4.88
CA ARG A 213 30.00 1.21 -4.37
C ARG A 213 29.32 -0.08 -4.81
N ASN A 214 29.42 -0.44 -6.08
CA ASN A 214 28.80 -1.64 -6.62
C ASN A 214 29.44 -2.93 -6.09
N ALA A 215 30.77 -2.94 -5.90
CA ALA A 215 31.49 -4.05 -5.28
C ALA A 215 31.05 -4.25 -3.82
N LYS A 216 31.02 -3.19 -3.02
CA LYS A 216 30.58 -3.24 -1.62
C LYS A 216 29.09 -3.60 -1.50
N CYS A 217 28.24 -3.13 -2.41
CA CYS A 217 26.83 -3.49 -2.44
C CYS A 217 26.62 -5.01 -2.65
N LYS A 218 27.45 -5.68 -3.43
CA LYS A 218 27.40 -7.14 -3.63
C LYS A 218 27.77 -7.92 -2.36
N ILE A 219 28.65 -7.38 -1.52
CA ILE A 219 29.10 -8.02 -0.28
C ILE A 219 28.02 -7.86 0.82
N LEU A 220 27.25 -6.79 0.78
CA LEU A 220 26.24 -6.45 1.79
C LEU A 220 24.86 -7.06 1.50
N LYS A 221 24.71 -7.84 0.45
CA LYS A 221 23.54 -8.66 0.12
C LYS A 221 23.57 -10.01 0.83
#